data_ffb329b1b68c0ba9e165b1ca88e9db2e
#
_entry.id   ffb329b1b68c0ba9e165b1ca88e9db2e
#
_cell.length_a   1.000
_cell.length_b   1.000
_cell.length_c   1.000
_cell.angle_alpha   90.00
_cell.angle_beta   90.00
_cell.angle_gamma   90.00
#
_symmetry.space_group_name_H-M   'P 1'
#
loop_
_entity.id
_entity.type
_entity.pdbx_description
1 polymer ?
#
loop_
_entity_poly.entity_id
_entity_poly.type
_entity_poly.pdbx_seq_one_letter_code
_entity_poly.pdbx_strand_id
1 'polypeptide(L)'
;MQIDVTADTFKLAQVFTISRGSRTEAKVLTVRVTEDGVTGWGECVPYARYDETLESVTAEITGLPGDITRKSLYDLLPAGAARNAVDCALWDLEAKRAGKRVWELAGLSAPGPEITAYTLSLDEPEAMRAQAAKHAARPLLKIKLGTPDDMPRLEAVRAGAPDATIIIDANEGWSAEVYADLAPHLVRLGVALVEQPLPAGEDDALLGIDRPVPVCADESCHDRASLAGLKGKYDVVNIKLDKTGGLTEALALRDAARADGFDVMV
;
A
#
# COMPACT_ATOMS: atom_id res chain seq x y z
N MET A 1 22.82 3.03 -20.81
CA MET A 1 21.49 3.50 -20.35
C MET A 1 21.62 4.87 -19.69
N GLN A 2 20.70 5.80 -19.92
CA GLN A 2 20.63 7.08 -19.23
C GLN A 2 19.49 7.02 -18.20
N ILE A 3 19.73 7.53 -16.99
CA ILE A 3 18.74 7.58 -15.92
C ILE A 3 18.50 9.04 -15.56
N ASP A 4 17.25 9.51 -15.67
CA ASP A 4 16.81 10.84 -15.31
C ASP A 4 15.78 10.76 -14.19
N VAL A 5 15.87 11.67 -13.21
CA VAL A 5 14.95 11.79 -12.07
C VAL A 5 14.34 13.18 -12.04
N THR A 6 13.03 13.26 -11.86
CA THR A 6 12.30 14.53 -11.73
C THR A 6 11.40 14.46 -10.50
N ALA A 7 11.42 15.51 -9.67
CA ALA A 7 10.48 15.65 -8.57
C ALA A 7 9.21 16.37 -9.06
N ASP A 8 8.07 15.73 -8.84
CA ASP A 8 6.76 16.26 -9.22
C ASP A 8 5.88 16.45 -7.98
N THR A 9 5.00 17.45 -8.01
CA THR A 9 4.07 17.73 -6.91
C THR A 9 2.65 17.84 -7.45
N PHE A 10 1.76 17.02 -6.92
CA PHE A 10 0.34 16.97 -7.28
C PHE A 10 -0.52 17.47 -6.12
N LYS A 11 -1.40 18.43 -6.39
CA LYS A 11 -2.43 18.85 -5.43
C LYS A 11 -3.47 17.77 -5.26
N LEU A 12 -3.80 17.44 -4.01
CA LEU A 12 -4.90 16.53 -3.72
C LEU A 12 -6.24 17.21 -3.91
N ALA A 13 -7.25 16.47 -4.33
CA ALA A 13 -8.62 16.98 -4.53
C ALA A 13 -9.26 17.44 -3.19
N GLN A 14 -8.81 16.90 -2.08
CA GLN A 14 -9.21 17.25 -0.71
C GLN A 14 -8.08 16.95 0.25
N VAL A 15 -8.15 17.48 1.46
CA VAL A 15 -7.20 17.14 2.54
C VAL A 15 -7.31 15.65 2.82
N PHE A 16 -6.17 14.98 2.86
CA PHE A 16 -6.08 13.56 3.19
C PHE A 16 -5.49 13.38 4.58
N THR A 17 -6.28 12.81 5.49
CA THR A 17 -5.93 12.65 6.90
C THR A 17 -5.91 11.17 7.30
N ILE A 18 -4.85 10.77 8.01
CA ILE A 18 -4.67 9.47 8.65
C ILE A 18 -4.30 9.69 10.13
N SER A 19 -4.17 8.62 10.91
CA SER A 19 -3.74 8.69 12.33
C SER A 19 -2.44 9.48 12.54
N ARG A 20 -1.52 9.47 11.57
CA ARG A 20 -0.19 10.12 11.64
C ARG A 20 -0.14 11.56 11.10
N GLY A 21 -1.22 12.12 10.58
CA GLY A 21 -1.26 13.52 10.10
C GLY A 21 -2.04 13.75 8.83
N SER A 22 -1.95 14.97 8.30
CA SER A 22 -2.71 15.42 7.13
C SER A 22 -1.79 15.97 6.04
N ARG A 23 -2.22 15.84 4.77
CA ARG A 23 -1.52 16.41 3.63
C ARG A 23 -2.50 16.95 2.59
N THR A 24 -2.06 17.97 1.84
CA THR A 24 -2.82 18.62 0.76
C THR A 24 -2.20 18.40 -0.62
N GLU A 25 -1.00 17.80 -0.66
CA GLU A 25 -0.26 17.49 -1.88
C GLU A 25 0.44 16.14 -1.77
N ALA A 26 0.72 15.52 -2.90
CA ALA A 26 1.59 14.36 -3.04
C ALA A 26 2.85 14.77 -3.78
N LYS A 27 4.01 14.46 -3.18
CA LYS A 27 5.34 14.65 -3.80
C LYS A 27 5.85 13.30 -4.23
N VAL A 28 6.23 13.18 -5.49
CA VAL A 28 6.71 11.94 -6.08
C VAL A 28 8.03 12.17 -6.82
N LEU A 29 8.77 11.10 -7.07
CA LEU A 29 9.89 11.10 -8.02
C LEU A 29 9.50 10.27 -9.23
N THR A 30 9.54 10.91 -10.41
CA THR A 30 9.40 10.25 -11.71
C THR A 30 10.78 9.90 -12.23
N VAL A 31 10.99 8.61 -12.54
CA VAL A 31 12.24 8.07 -13.10
C VAL A 31 12.04 7.68 -14.55
N ARG A 32 13.00 8.08 -15.39
CA ARG A 32 13.07 7.69 -16.78
C ARG A 32 14.39 6.95 -17.03
N VAL A 33 14.29 5.76 -17.60
CA VAL A 33 15.44 4.98 -18.04
C VAL A 33 15.41 4.88 -19.55
N THR A 34 16.41 5.47 -20.23
CA THR A 34 16.46 5.54 -21.69
C THR A 34 17.62 4.72 -22.23
N GLU A 35 17.34 3.86 -23.20
CA GLU A 35 18.33 3.06 -23.93
C GLU A 35 17.90 2.90 -25.38
N ASP A 36 18.83 3.14 -26.32
CA ASP A 36 18.60 3.02 -27.77
C ASP A 36 17.35 3.77 -28.26
N GLY A 37 17.07 4.94 -27.69
CA GLY A 37 15.93 5.78 -28.05
C GLY A 37 14.58 5.33 -27.49
N VAL A 38 14.53 4.26 -26.70
CA VAL A 38 13.34 3.80 -25.98
C VAL A 38 13.43 4.23 -24.52
N THR A 39 12.34 4.76 -23.97
CA THR A 39 12.27 5.22 -22.57
C THR A 39 11.25 4.42 -21.77
N GLY A 40 11.72 3.82 -20.69
CA GLY A 40 10.89 3.25 -19.64
C GLY A 40 10.64 4.26 -18.51
N TRP A 41 9.47 4.19 -17.88
CA TRP A 41 9.00 5.11 -16.85
C TRP A 41 8.71 4.36 -15.56
N GLY A 42 9.10 4.96 -14.44
CA GLY A 42 8.74 4.52 -13.10
C GLY A 42 8.47 5.72 -12.20
N GLU A 43 7.75 5.50 -11.12
CA GLU A 43 7.43 6.52 -10.13
C GLU A 43 7.55 5.91 -8.74
N CYS A 44 7.91 6.73 -7.76
CA CYS A 44 7.87 6.37 -6.36
C CYS A 44 7.43 7.53 -5.48
N VAL A 45 6.97 7.17 -4.28
CA VAL A 45 6.64 8.12 -3.21
C VAL A 45 7.61 7.90 -2.05
N PRO A 46 8.70 8.68 -1.93
CA PRO A 46 9.56 8.62 -0.75
C PRO A 46 8.75 8.83 0.52
N TYR A 47 8.88 7.93 1.49
CA TYR A 47 8.00 7.92 2.64
C TYR A 47 8.79 8.06 3.96
N ALA A 48 8.55 9.17 4.66
CA ALA A 48 9.27 9.51 5.90
C ALA A 48 9.14 8.43 7.01
N ARG A 49 8.09 7.59 7.00
CA ARG A 49 7.93 6.43 7.89
C ARG A 49 9.06 5.41 7.73
N TYR A 50 9.69 5.39 6.56
CA TYR A 50 10.81 4.50 6.21
C TYR A 50 12.13 5.27 6.03
N ASP A 51 12.24 6.44 6.67
CA ASP A 51 13.43 7.32 6.64
C ASP A 51 13.81 7.80 5.22
N GLU A 52 12.84 7.85 4.29
CA GLU A 52 13.05 8.30 2.92
C GLU A 52 12.66 9.77 2.74
N THR A 53 13.46 10.49 1.96
CA THR A 53 13.19 11.85 1.49
C THR A 53 13.35 11.94 -0.02
N LEU A 54 12.82 13.01 -0.66
CA LEU A 54 13.07 13.24 -2.09
C LEU A 54 14.56 13.30 -2.41
N GLU A 55 15.34 13.93 -1.53
CA GLU A 55 16.77 14.10 -1.69
C GLU A 55 17.54 12.79 -1.56
N SER A 56 17.26 11.97 -0.52
CA SER A 56 17.94 10.69 -0.31
C SER A 56 17.66 9.72 -1.45
N VAL A 57 16.39 9.57 -1.84
CA VAL A 57 15.98 8.68 -2.92
C VAL A 57 16.52 9.15 -4.29
N THR A 58 16.55 10.47 -4.54
CA THR A 58 17.18 11.01 -5.75
C THR A 58 18.68 10.69 -5.80
N ALA A 59 19.39 10.82 -4.66
CA ALA A 59 20.81 10.52 -4.59
C ALA A 59 21.10 9.03 -4.84
N GLU A 60 20.28 8.13 -4.29
CA GLU A 60 20.38 6.69 -4.52
C GLU A 60 20.21 6.35 -6.02
N ILE A 61 19.19 6.90 -6.67
CA ILE A 61 18.91 6.64 -8.09
C ILE A 61 20.01 7.21 -8.99
N THR A 62 20.45 8.44 -8.74
CA THR A 62 21.48 9.10 -9.57
C THR A 62 22.87 8.50 -9.37
N GLY A 63 23.11 7.79 -8.27
CA GLY A 63 24.35 7.06 -8.01
C GLY A 63 24.45 5.71 -8.73
N LEU A 64 23.40 5.25 -9.41
CA LEU A 64 23.39 3.95 -10.09
C LEU A 64 24.27 3.97 -11.35
N PRO A 65 24.94 2.82 -11.67
CA PRO A 65 25.70 2.69 -12.92
C PRO A 65 24.76 2.65 -14.14
N GLY A 66 25.29 3.04 -15.29
CA GLY A 66 24.51 3.11 -16.53
C GLY A 66 24.23 1.76 -17.22
N ASP A 67 24.66 0.64 -16.65
CA ASP A 67 24.52 -0.72 -17.23
C ASP A 67 23.70 -1.65 -16.31
N ILE A 68 22.79 -1.08 -15.52
CA ILE A 68 21.94 -1.83 -14.59
C ILE A 68 20.94 -2.73 -15.31
N THR A 69 20.61 -3.84 -14.65
CA THR A 69 19.52 -4.75 -14.99
C THR A 69 18.60 -4.91 -13.78
N ARG A 70 17.37 -5.40 -13.95
CA ARG A 70 16.50 -5.71 -12.83
C ARG A 70 17.15 -6.66 -11.81
N LYS A 71 18.00 -7.59 -12.29
CA LYS A 71 18.73 -8.51 -11.43
C LYS A 71 19.81 -7.80 -10.61
N SER A 72 20.69 -7.01 -11.26
CA SER A 72 21.76 -6.30 -10.56
C SER A 72 21.25 -5.19 -9.65
N LEU A 73 20.06 -4.62 -9.94
CA LEU A 73 19.44 -3.60 -9.11
C LEU A 73 19.17 -4.09 -7.67
N TYR A 74 18.87 -5.38 -7.51
CA TYR A 74 18.69 -6.00 -6.18
C TYR A 74 19.93 -5.96 -5.30
N ASP A 75 21.10 -6.08 -5.91
CA ASP A 75 22.39 -6.04 -5.20
C ASP A 75 22.85 -4.60 -4.94
N LEU A 76 22.32 -3.64 -5.70
CA LEU A 76 22.72 -2.23 -5.67
C LEU A 76 21.85 -1.38 -4.72
N LEU A 77 20.57 -1.68 -4.60
CA LEU A 77 19.63 -0.92 -3.76
C LEU A 77 18.83 -1.85 -2.83
N PRO A 78 18.62 -1.43 -1.58
CA PRO A 78 17.67 -2.11 -0.69
C PRO A 78 16.22 -1.97 -1.21
N ALA A 79 15.29 -2.70 -0.59
CA ALA A 79 13.86 -2.45 -0.79
C ALA A 79 13.52 -1.02 -0.37
N GLY A 80 12.65 -0.35 -1.14
CA GLY A 80 12.26 1.03 -0.89
C GLY A 80 11.93 1.77 -2.18
N ALA A 81 11.66 3.06 -2.04
CA ALA A 81 11.18 3.92 -3.12
C ALA A 81 12.16 4.00 -4.30
N ALA A 82 13.47 4.14 -4.04
CA ALA A 82 14.49 4.22 -5.09
C ALA A 82 14.48 2.98 -5.99
N ARG A 83 14.55 1.78 -5.37
CA ARG A 83 14.53 0.52 -6.11
C ARG A 83 13.21 0.33 -6.85
N ASN A 84 12.07 0.70 -6.23
CA ASN A 84 10.77 0.62 -6.88
C ASN A 84 10.72 1.42 -8.18
N ALA A 85 11.07 2.70 -8.15
CA ALA A 85 10.99 3.54 -9.34
C ALA A 85 11.86 3.01 -10.48
N VAL A 86 13.09 2.57 -10.17
CA VAL A 86 14.01 2.05 -11.19
C VAL A 86 13.58 0.68 -11.70
N ASP A 87 13.15 -0.25 -10.83
CA ASP A 87 12.64 -1.57 -11.23
C ASP A 87 11.44 -1.44 -12.17
N CYS A 88 10.48 -0.57 -11.83
CA CYS A 88 9.31 -0.30 -12.67
C CYS A 88 9.69 0.33 -14.01
N ALA A 89 10.65 1.27 -14.02
CA ALA A 89 11.16 1.85 -15.26
C ALA A 89 11.85 0.82 -16.17
N LEU A 90 12.61 -0.10 -15.57
CA LEU A 90 13.23 -1.21 -16.32
C LEU A 90 12.20 -2.19 -16.90
N TRP A 91 11.15 -2.54 -16.12
CA TRP A 91 10.04 -3.34 -16.62
C TRP A 91 9.36 -2.69 -17.83
N ASP A 92 9.09 -1.41 -17.76
CA ASP A 92 8.44 -0.63 -18.83
C ASP A 92 9.35 -0.53 -20.07
N LEU A 93 10.66 -0.28 -19.87
CA LEU A 93 11.66 -0.26 -20.93
C LEU A 93 11.74 -1.61 -21.68
N GLU A 94 11.88 -2.70 -20.92
CA GLU A 94 11.98 -4.04 -21.49
C GLU A 94 10.69 -4.43 -22.23
N ALA A 95 9.51 -4.08 -21.69
CA ALA A 95 8.23 -4.32 -22.34
C ALA A 95 8.11 -3.59 -23.68
N LYS A 96 8.48 -2.31 -23.70
CA LYS A 96 8.47 -1.48 -24.92
C LYS A 96 9.44 -2.00 -25.98
N ARG A 97 10.66 -2.37 -25.57
CA ARG A 97 11.67 -2.95 -26.49
C ARG A 97 11.22 -4.30 -27.05
N ALA A 98 10.53 -5.11 -26.26
CA ALA A 98 10.00 -6.40 -26.70
C ALA A 98 8.68 -6.31 -27.48
N GLY A 99 8.04 -5.12 -27.55
CA GLY A 99 6.71 -4.96 -28.13
C GLY A 99 5.62 -5.73 -27.37
N LYS A 100 5.79 -5.92 -26.05
CA LYS A 100 4.90 -6.69 -25.17
C LYS A 100 4.31 -5.81 -24.08
N ARG A 101 3.24 -6.28 -23.46
CA ARG A 101 2.76 -5.73 -22.19
C ARG A 101 3.58 -6.27 -21.03
N VAL A 102 3.67 -5.53 -19.91
CA VAL A 102 4.45 -5.96 -18.74
C VAL A 102 3.94 -7.30 -18.19
N TRP A 103 2.62 -7.53 -18.15
CA TRP A 103 2.06 -8.79 -17.68
C TRP A 103 2.46 -9.99 -18.58
N GLU A 104 2.65 -9.79 -19.90
CA GLU A 104 3.15 -10.84 -20.80
C GLU A 104 4.61 -11.18 -20.52
N LEU A 105 5.45 -10.16 -20.24
CA LEU A 105 6.85 -10.38 -19.83
C LEU A 105 6.93 -11.10 -18.48
N ALA A 106 6.02 -10.80 -17.56
CA ALA A 106 5.94 -11.44 -16.26
C ALA A 106 5.34 -12.87 -16.33
N GLY A 107 4.92 -13.35 -17.52
CA GLY A 107 4.29 -14.65 -17.69
C GLY A 107 2.91 -14.77 -17.06
N LEU A 108 2.20 -13.65 -16.91
CA LEU A 108 0.88 -13.57 -16.30
C LEU A 108 -0.22 -13.55 -17.36
N SER A 109 -1.43 -13.90 -16.96
CA SER A 109 -2.63 -13.68 -17.76
C SER A 109 -2.93 -12.20 -17.91
N ALA A 110 -3.67 -11.81 -18.96
CA ALA A 110 -4.16 -10.45 -19.10
C ALA A 110 -4.98 -10.05 -17.87
N PRO A 111 -4.74 -8.87 -17.28
CA PRO A 111 -5.49 -8.43 -16.11
C PRO A 111 -6.95 -8.17 -16.48
N GLY A 112 -7.85 -8.55 -15.57
CA GLY A 112 -9.26 -8.19 -15.61
C GLY A 112 -9.56 -6.90 -14.83
N PRO A 113 -10.83 -6.47 -14.81
CA PRO A 113 -11.24 -5.39 -13.92
C PRO A 113 -11.22 -5.84 -12.46
N GLU A 114 -10.71 -4.97 -11.57
CA GLU A 114 -10.68 -5.19 -10.13
C GLU A 114 -11.46 -4.08 -9.39
N ILE A 115 -12.02 -4.43 -8.24
CA ILE A 115 -12.73 -3.46 -7.41
C ILE A 115 -11.71 -2.62 -6.65
N THR A 116 -11.70 -1.31 -6.94
CA THR A 116 -10.88 -0.35 -6.20
C THR A 116 -11.61 0.15 -4.96
N ALA A 117 -10.92 0.14 -3.81
CA ALA A 117 -11.41 0.78 -2.60
C ALA A 117 -11.36 2.31 -2.72
N TYR A 118 -12.48 2.98 -2.43
CA TYR A 118 -12.49 4.44 -2.29
C TYR A 118 -12.21 4.82 -0.83
N THR A 119 -11.16 5.59 -0.61
CA THR A 119 -10.72 5.94 0.74
C THR A 119 -11.44 7.18 1.28
N LEU A 120 -12.03 7.06 2.46
CA LEU A 120 -12.54 8.16 3.27
C LEU A 120 -11.48 8.53 4.33
N SER A 121 -11.09 9.80 4.36
CA SER A 121 -10.16 10.33 5.36
C SER A 121 -10.74 10.27 6.77
N LEU A 122 -9.85 10.20 7.76
CA LEU A 122 -10.21 10.37 9.17
C LEU A 122 -10.73 11.79 9.40
N ASP A 123 -11.92 11.90 10.01
CA ASP A 123 -12.57 13.18 10.30
C ASP A 123 -13.58 12.98 11.47
N GLU A 124 -14.33 14.02 11.82
CA GLU A 124 -15.45 13.93 12.76
C GLU A 124 -16.55 13.00 12.23
N PRO A 125 -17.28 12.28 13.11
CA PRO A 125 -18.26 11.26 12.72
C PRO A 125 -19.28 11.75 11.68
N GLU A 126 -19.85 12.94 11.85
CA GLU A 126 -20.86 13.45 10.91
C GLU A 126 -20.26 13.83 9.55
N ALA A 127 -19.03 14.33 9.51
CA ALA A 127 -18.31 14.57 8.25
C ALA A 127 -18.03 13.24 7.52
N MET A 128 -17.60 12.21 8.23
CA MET A 128 -17.39 10.87 7.67
C MET A 128 -18.71 10.25 7.17
N ARG A 129 -19.82 10.43 7.89
CA ARG A 129 -21.16 10.03 7.46
C ARG A 129 -21.54 10.68 6.14
N ALA A 130 -21.36 11.99 6.05
CA ALA A 130 -21.68 12.74 4.83
C ALA A 130 -20.83 12.29 3.63
N GLN A 131 -19.53 12.04 3.86
CA GLN A 131 -18.64 11.49 2.83
C GLN A 131 -19.06 10.08 2.42
N ALA A 132 -19.40 9.21 3.37
CA ALA A 132 -19.90 7.86 3.08
C ALA A 132 -21.18 7.90 2.25
N ALA A 133 -22.15 8.75 2.60
CA ALA A 133 -23.39 8.92 1.85
C ALA A 133 -23.14 9.40 0.40
N LYS A 134 -22.21 10.35 0.23
CA LYS A 134 -21.81 10.83 -1.10
C LYS A 134 -21.23 9.73 -1.99
N HIS A 135 -20.59 8.73 -1.41
CA HIS A 135 -19.91 7.64 -2.10
C HIS A 135 -20.58 6.28 -1.90
N ALA A 136 -21.83 6.24 -1.39
CA ALA A 136 -22.55 5.01 -1.05
C ALA A 136 -22.79 4.07 -2.25
N ALA A 137 -22.80 4.60 -3.49
CA ALA A 137 -22.90 3.79 -4.70
C ALA A 137 -21.61 3.02 -5.07
N ARG A 138 -20.50 3.26 -4.37
CA ARG A 138 -19.25 2.52 -4.60
C ARG A 138 -19.31 1.17 -3.89
N PRO A 139 -18.86 0.09 -4.53
CA PRO A 139 -18.95 -1.25 -3.94
C PRO A 139 -18.05 -1.44 -2.71
N LEU A 140 -16.95 -0.67 -2.61
CA LEU A 140 -15.94 -0.82 -1.55
C LEU A 140 -15.47 0.54 -1.05
N LEU A 141 -15.63 0.78 0.24
CA LEU A 141 -15.11 1.94 0.95
C LEU A 141 -13.98 1.51 1.90
N LYS A 142 -12.84 2.18 1.82
CA LYS A 142 -11.75 2.08 2.80
C LYS A 142 -11.84 3.27 3.72
N ILE A 143 -11.97 3.06 5.03
CA ILE A 143 -12.09 4.14 6.00
C ILE A 143 -10.84 4.26 6.85
N LYS A 144 -10.34 5.48 7.00
CA LYS A 144 -9.21 5.77 7.88
C LYS A 144 -9.71 5.98 9.30
N LEU A 145 -9.19 5.16 10.21
CA LEU A 145 -9.39 5.22 11.64
C LEU A 145 -8.02 5.24 12.33
N GLY A 146 -7.94 4.97 13.63
CA GLY A 146 -6.68 4.91 14.37
C GLY A 146 -6.67 5.78 15.62
N THR A 147 -7.83 5.96 16.23
CA THR A 147 -8.00 6.65 17.52
C THR A 147 -8.78 5.76 18.49
N PRO A 148 -8.66 5.96 19.82
CA PRO A 148 -9.44 5.19 20.79
C PRO A 148 -10.96 5.33 20.61
N ASP A 149 -11.44 6.47 20.10
CA ASP A 149 -12.85 6.81 19.97
C ASP A 149 -13.40 6.59 18.55
N ASP A 150 -13.04 5.50 17.90
CA ASP A 150 -13.41 5.23 16.50
C ASP A 150 -14.79 4.61 16.31
N MET A 151 -15.42 4.09 17.36
CA MET A 151 -16.74 3.47 17.26
C MET A 151 -17.80 4.43 16.69
N PRO A 152 -17.95 5.69 17.16
CA PRO A 152 -18.91 6.63 16.59
C PRO A 152 -18.66 6.93 15.10
N ARG A 153 -17.38 6.96 14.68
CA ARG A 153 -17.00 7.16 13.28
C ARG A 153 -17.42 5.98 12.40
N LEU A 154 -17.15 4.76 12.86
CA LEU A 154 -17.54 3.56 12.15
C LEU A 154 -19.07 3.42 11.99
N GLU A 155 -19.82 3.69 13.06
CA GLU A 155 -21.29 3.71 13.02
C GLU A 155 -21.82 4.79 12.08
N ALA A 156 -21.25 5.99 12.09
CA ALA A 156 -21.61 7.07 11.20
C ALA A 156 -21.36 6.73 9.72
N VAL A 157 -20.21 6.11 9.39
CA VAL A 157 -19.92 5.64 8.03
C VAL A 157 -20.92 4.58 7.60
N ARG A 158 -21.21 3.57 8.44
CA ARG A 158 -22.21 2.53 8.12
C ARG A 158 -23.60 3.14 7.89
N ALA A 159 -24.00 4.13 8.71
CA ALA A 159 -25.27 4.83 8.54
C ALA A 159 -25.31 5.64 7.21
N GLY A 160 -24.19 6.19 6.77
CA GLY A 160 -24.07 6.90 5.48
C GLY A 160 -24.04 6.00 4.26
N ALA A 161 -23.50 4.79 4.39
CA ALA A 161 -23.35 3.82 3.30
C ALA A 161 -23.78 2.41 3.76
N PRO A 162 -25.10 2.16 3.91
CA PRO A 162 -25.59 0.94 4.54
C PRO A 162 -25.25 -0.36 3.78
N ASP A 163 -25.10 -0.29 2.46
CA ASP A 163 -24.91 -1.46 1.59
C ASP A 163 -23.45 -1.63 1.11
N ALA A 164 -22.60 -0.63 1.36
CA ALA A 164 -21.21 -0.69 0.91
C ALA A 164 -20.41 -1.73 1.71
N THR A 165 -19.51 -2.47 1.05
CA THR A 165 -18.46 -3.19 1.76
C THR A 165 -17.49 -2.20 2.39
N ILE A 166 -17.19 -2.37 3.68
CA ILE A 166 -16.29 -1.50 4.42
C ILE A 166 -15.02 -2.26 4.80
N ILE A 167 -13.86 -1.69 4.51
CA ILE A 167 -12.58 -2.09 5.10
C ILE A 167 -12.04 -0.91 5.92
N ILE A 168 -11.37 -1.24 7.02
CA ILE A 168 -10.76 -0.26 7.92
C ILE A 168 -9.25 -0.27 7.71
N ASP A 169 -8.63 0.90 7.74
CA ASP A 169 -7.20 1.05 7.86
C ASP A 169 -6.91 1.94 9.08
N ALA A 170 -6.39 1.32 10.13
CA ALA A 170 -6.06 1.99 11.38
C ALA A 170 -4.67 2.64 11.35
N ASN A 171 -3.85 2.34 10.36
CA ASN A 171 -2.50 2.89 10.18
C ASN A 171 -1.67 2.87 11.48
N GLU A 172 -1.60 1.72 12.15
CA GLU A 172 -0.86 1.52 13.40
C GLU A 172 -1.43 2.31 14.60
N GLY A 173 -2.64 2.86 14.50
CA GLY A 173 -3.17 3.82 15.48
C GLY A 173 -3.88 3.21 16.68
N TRP A 174 -4.13 1.89 16.72
CA TRP A 174 -4.80 1.24 17.83
C TRP A 174 -3.81 0.53 18.76
N SER A 175 -4.18 0.44 20.04
CA SER A 175 -3.57 -0.52 20.97
C SER A 175 -4.28 -1.87 20.88
N ALA A 176 -3.68 -2.88 21.52
CA ALA A 176 -4.29 -4.21 21.64
C ALA A 176 -5.66 -4.18 22.34
N GLU A 177 -5.80 -3.33 23.36
CA GLU A 177 -7.04 -3.14 24.11
C GLU A 177 -8.11 -2.48 23.22
N VAL A 178 -7.75 -1.42 22.49
CA VAL A 178 -8.67 -0.73 21.57
C VAL A 178 -9.17 -1.69 20.49
N TYR A 179 -8.27 -2.48 19.91
CA TYR A 179 -8.67 -3.47 18.91
C TYR A 179 -9.60 -4.54 19.50
N ALA A 180 -9.28 -5.06 20.69
CA ALA A 180 -10.11 -6.07 21.38
C ALA A 180 -11.51 -5.53 21.71
N ASP A 181 -11.63 -4.28 22.13
CA ASP A 181 -12.91 -3.61 22.42
C ASP A 181 -13.75 -3.41 21.14
N LEU A 182 -13.11 -3.08 20.01
CA LEU A 182 -13.79 -2.87 18.73
C LEU A 182 -14.19 -4.17 18.03
N ALA A 183 -13.39 -5.23 18.18
CA ALA A 183 -13.53 -6.49 17.44
C ALA A 183 -14.96 -7.09 17.44
N PRO A 184 -15.70 -7.16 18.57
CA PRO A 184 -17.08 -7.70 18.58
C PRO A 184 -18.06 -6.88 17.73
N HIS A 185 -17.77 -5.59 17.50
CA HIS A 185 -18.64 -4.69 16.77
C HIS A 185 -18.40 -4.72 15.26
N LEU A 186 -17.21 -5.16 14.82
CA LEU A 186 -16.83 -5.16 13.40
C LEU A 186 -17.78 -6.03 12.57
N VAL A 187 -18.13 -7.23 13.06
CA VAL A 187 -19.07 -8.12 12.37
C VAL A 187 -20.46 -7.50 12.28
N ARG A 188 -20.97 -6.94 13.39
CA ARG A 188 -22.27 -6.25 13.43
C ARG A 188 -22.35 -5.09 12.43
N LEU A 189 -21.25 -4.37 12.25
CA LEU A 189 -21.16 -3.24 11.34
C LEU A 189 -20.74 -3.63 9.92
N GLY A 190 -20.62 -4.93 9.63
CA GLY A 190 -20.33 -5.44 8.29
C GLY A 190 -18.95 -5.05 7.78
N VAL A 191 -17.97 -4.93 8.67
CA VAL A 191 -16.57 -4.72 8.28
C VAL A 191 -16.01 -6.00 7.70
N ALA A 192 -15.41 -5.92 6.52
CA ALA A 192 -14.87 -7.05 5.80
C ALA A 192 -13.39 -7.33 6.11
N LEU A 193 -12.64 -6.30 6.56
CA LEU A 193 -11.20 -6.39 6.81
C LEU A 193 -10.73 -5.22 7.67
N VAL A 194 -9.74 -5.48 8.54
CA VAL A 194 -9.00 -4.44 9.27
C VAL A 194 -7.53 -4.48 8.84
N GLU A 195 -7.03 -3.38 8.31
CA GLU A 195 -5.64 -3.20 7.91
C GLU A 195 -4.84 -2.52 9.02
N GLN A 196 -3.70 -3.10 9.34
CA GLN A 196 -2.67 -2.67 10.31
C GLN A 196 -3.23 -2.01 11.57
N PRO A 197 -3.92 -2.78 12.43
CA PRO A 197 -4.48 -2.23 13.67
C PRO A 197 -3.41 -1.76 14.65
N LEU A 198 -2.36 -2.56 14.87
CA LEU A 198 -1.30 -2.33 15.85
C LEU A 198 -0.01 -1.87 15.17
N PRO A 199 0.89 -1.16 15.90
CA PRO A 199 2.20 -0.76 15.40
C PRO A 199 3.02 -1.95 14.90
N ALA A 200 3.69 -1.79 13.76
CA ALA A 200 4.60 -2.77 13.22
C ALA A 200 5.74 -3.04 14.21
N GLY A 201 6.01 -4.32 14.47
CA GLY A 201 6.99 -4.75 15.47
C GLY A 201 6.46 -4.81 16.90
N GLU A 202 5.23 -4.35 17.18
CA GLU A 202 4.53 -4.46 18.46
C GLU A 202 3.19 -5.19 18.31
N ASP A 203 3.02 -5.93 17.22
CA ASP A 203 1.76 -6.57 16.80
C ASP A 203 1.60 -8.04 17.26
N ASP A 204 2.51 -8.55 18.08
CA ASP A 204 2.43 -9.92 18.61
C ASP A 204 1.18 -10.18 19.49
N ALA A 205 0.58 -9.11 20.03
CA ALA A 205 -0.67 -9.22 20.77
C ALA A 205 -1.82 -9.80 19.92
N LEU A 206 -1.78 -9.66 18.59
CA LEU A 206 -2.76 -10.25 17.67
C LEU A 206 -2.81 -11.78 17.75
N LEU A 207 -1.78 -12.46 18.25
CA LEU A 207 -1.78 -13.91 18.49
C LEU A 207 -2.77 -14.33 19.59
N GLY A 208 -3.07 -13.43 20.54
CA GLY A 208 -3.92 -13.70 21.70
C GLY A 208 -5.29 -13.01 21.68
N ILE A 209 -5.59 -12.23 20.66
CA ILE A 209 -6.85 -11.48 20.55
C ILE A 209 -7.78 -12.18 19.55
N ASP A 210 -9.07 -12.25 19.88
CA ASP A 210 -10.08 -12.72 18.93
C ASP A 210 -10.19 -11.78 17.73
N ARG A 211 -10.08 -12.35 16.54
CA ARG A 211 -10.09 -11.63 15.25
C ARG A 211 -11.28 -12.10 14.41
N PRO A 212 -12.48 -11.56 14.67
CA PRO A 212 -13.72 -12.05 14.06
C PRO A 212 -13.84 -11.67 12.57
N VAL A 213 -12.97 -10.76 12.08
CA VAL A 213 -12.80 -10.41 10.66
C VAL A 213 -11.33 -10.52 10.27
N PRO A 214 -11.00 -10.77 8.98
CA PRO A 214 -9.62 -10.85 8.53
C PRO A 214 -8.81 -9.61 8.89
N VAL A 215 -7.54 -9.80 9.26
CA VAL A 215 -6.58 -8.74 9.55
C VAL A 215 -5.49 -8.72 8.49
N CYS A 216 -5.22 -7.53 7.95
CA CYS A 216 -4.24 -7.30 6.89
C CYS A 216 -2.99 -6.61 7.43
N ALA A 217 -1.81 -7.14 7.09
CA ALA A 217 -0.53 -6.49 7.35
C ALA A 217 -0.22 -5.47 6.23
N ASP A 218 0.01 -4.21 6.62
CA ASP A 218 0.56 -3.17 5.75
C ASP A 218 1.98 -2.81 6.19
N GLU A 219 2.13 -2.03 7.25
CA GLU A 219 3.43 -1.59 7.74
C GLU A 219 4.29 -2.76 8.28
N SER A 220 3.68 -3.87 8.66
CA SER A 220 4.37 -5.10 9.07
C SER A 220 4.85 -5.97 7.91
N CYS A 221 4.41 -5.72 6.66
CA CYS A 221 4.76 -6.50 5.48
C CYS A 221 5.51 -5.65 4.45
N HIS A 222 6.80 -5.88 4.28
CA HIS A 222 7.62 -5.17 3.30
C HIS A 222 7.97 -6.03 2.08
N ASP A 223 8.50 -7.22 2.32
CA ASP A 223 9.00 -8.14 1.31
C ASP A 223 8.76 -9.59 1.75
N ARG A 224 9.28 -10.55 0.99
CA ARG A 224 9.16 -11.98 1.33
C ARG A 224 9.76 -12.35 2.69
N ALA A 225 10.79 -11.66 3.14
CA ALA A 225 11.41 -11.94 4.43
C ALA A 225 10.46 -11.64 5.61
N SER A 226 9.52 -10.72 5.41
CA SER A 226 8.50 -10.35 6.41
C SER A 226 7.53 -11.50 6.72
N LEU A 227 7.21 -12.38 5.73
CA LEU A 227 6.11 -13.36 5.81
C LEU A 227 6.19 -14.28 7.02
N ALA A 228 7.40 -14.73 7.39
CA ALA A 228 7.57 -15.65 8.52
C ALA A 228 7.08 -15.04 9.85
N GLY A 229 7.28 -13.73 10.04
CA GLY A 229 6.84 -12.99 11.23
C GLY A 229 5.36 -12.62 11.26
N LEU A 230 4.63 -12.84 10.16
CA LEU A 230 3.21 -12.49 10.04
C LEU A 230 2.28 -13.67 10.34
N LYS A 231 2.80 -14.91 10.30
CA LYS A 231 2.01 -16.12 10.49
C LYS A 231 1.29 -16.14 11.84
N GLY A 232 0.00 -16.43 11.81
CA GLY A 232 -0.87 -16.45 13.00
C GLY A 232 -1.37 -15.07 13.46
N LYS A 233 -0.73 -13.97 13.03
CA LYS A 233 -1.15 -12.61 13.34
C LYS A 233 -2.04 -11.99 12.28
N TYR A 234 -1.79 -12.31 11.02
CA TYR A 234 -2.46 -11.72 9.85
C TYR A 234 -3.01 -12.80 8.93
N ASP A 235 -4.06 -12.45 8.21
CA ASP A 235 -4.75 -13.30 7.24
C ASP A 235 -4.50 -12.82 5.81
N VAL A 236 -4.20 -11.52 5.66
CA VAL A 236 -4.00 -10.82 4.38
C VAL A 236 -2.71 -10.02 4.45
N VAL A 237 -2.02 -9.85 3.32
CA VAL A 237 -0.88 -8.94 3.19
C VAL A 237 -1.17 -7.87 2.14
N ASN A 238 -0.87 -6.60 2.46
CA ASN A 238 -0.96 -5.49 1.52
C ASN A 238 0.40 -5.27 0.83
N ILE A 239 0.48 -5.60 -0.45
CA ILE A 239 1.67 -5.44 -1.26
C ILE A 239 1.69 -4.02 -1.85
N LYS A 240 2.70 -3.24 -1.48
CA LYS A 240 2.96 -1.90 -2.05
C LYS A 240 4.32 -1.88 -2.71
N LEU A 241 4.39 -1.37 -3.94
CA LEU A 241 5.62 -1.39 -4.73
C LEU A 241 6.75 -0.61 -4.05
N ASP A 242 6.44 0.52 -3.39
CA ASP A 242 7.46 1.29 -2.64
C ASP A 242 8.03 0.49 -1.45
N LYS A 243 7.24 -0.37 -0.80
CA LYS A 243 7.75 -1.22 0.28
C LYS A 243 8.57 -2.38 -0.25
N THR A 244 8.07 -3.07 -1.28
CA THR A 244 8.77 -4.21 -1.88
C THR A 244 10.01 -3.81 -2.67
N GLY A 245 10.15 -2.53 -3.01
CA GLY A 245 11.20 -2.06 -3.90
C GLY A 245 11.01 -2.53 -5.33
N GLY A 246 9.77 -2.48 -5.83
CA GLY A 246 9.41 -2.69 -7.22
C GLY A 246 8.58 -3.93 -7.52
N LEU A 247 8.18 -4.03 -8.79
CA LEU A 247 7.30 -5.07 -9.31
C LEU A 247 7.94 -6.47 -9.24
N THR A 248 9.26 -6.56 -9.42
CA THR A 248 9.99 -7.84 -9.38
C THR A 248 9.80 -8.55 -8.04
N GLU A 249 10.03 -7.85 -6.91
CA GLU A 249 9.82 -8.43 -5.57
C GLU A 249 8.33 -8.54 -5.25
N ALA A 250 7.49 -7.60 -5.69
CA ALA A 250 6.05 -7.64 -5.44
C ALA A 250 5.41 -8.93 -6.01
N LEU A 251 5.79 -9.34 -7.20
CA LEU A 251 5.33 -10.61 -7.80
C LEU A 251 5.82 -11.82 -7.02
N ALA A 252 7.08 -11.80 -6.59
CA ALA A 252 7.64 -12.89 -5.78
C ALA A 252 7.01 -12.96 -4.39
N LEU A 253 6.76 -11.80 -3.75
CA LEU A 253 6.05 -11.71 -2.47
C LEU A 253 4.61 -12.23 -2.61
N ARG A 254 3.88 -11.85 -3.65
CA ARG A 254 2.53 -12.36 -3.93
C ARG A 254 2.49 -13.90 -3.98
N ASP A 255 3.41 -14.48 -4.73
CA ASP A 255 3.44 -15.93 -4.92
C ASP A 255 3.82 -16.66 -3.62
N ALA A 256 4.78 -16.13 -2.87
CA ALA A 256 5.17 -16.67 -1.56
C ALA A 256 4.05 -16.51 -0.53
N ALA A 257 3.39 -15.35 -0.45
CA ALA A 257 2.27 -15.10 0.45
C ALA A 257 1.12 -16.08 0.21
N ARG A 258 0.73 -16.28 -1.05
CA ARG A 258 -0.30 -17.26 -1.41
C ARG A 258 0.10 -18.71 -1.07
N ALA A 259 1.36 -19.08 -1.28
CA ALA A 259 1.87 -20.39 -0.91
C ALA A 259 1.85 -20.61 0.61
N ASP A 260 2.02 -19.55 1.39
CA ASP A 260 1.96 -19.55 2.85
C ASP A 260 0.51 -19.42 3.40
N GLY A 261 -0.50 -19.29 2.53
CA GLY A 261 -1.92 -19.24 2.88
C GLY A 261 -2.47 -17.85 3.18
N PHE A 262 -1.73 -16.78 2.87
CA PHE A 262 -2.23 -15.42 2.98
C PHE A 262 -3.06 -15.02 1.73
N ASP A 263 -4.13 -14.28 1.96
CA ASP A 263 -4.74 -13.49 0.91
C ASP A 263 -3.89 -12.23 0.61
N VAL A 264 -4.12 -11.63 -0.57
CA VAL A 264 -3.31 -10.51 -1.05
C VAL A 264 -4.21 -9.32 -1.41
N MET A 265 -3.87 -8.16 -0.88
CA MET A 265 -4.36 -6.83 -1.27
C MET A 265 -3.21 -6.03 -1.91
N VAL A 266 -3.53 -5.12 -2.84
CA VAL A 266 -2.58 -4.20 -3.48
C VAL A 266 -3.14 -2.77 -3.51
#